data_014389680eab62194f4eb1754f7da59a
#
_entry.id   014389680eab62194f4eb1754f7da59a
#
_cell.length_a   1.000
_cell.length_b   1.000
_cell.length_c   1.000
_cell.angle_alpha   90.00
_cell.angle_beta   90.00
_cell.angle_gamma   90.00
#
_symmetry.space_group_name_H-M   'P 1'
#
loop_
_entity.id
_entity.type
_entity.pdbx_description
1 polymer ?
#
loop_
_entity_poly.entity_id
_entity_poly.type
_entity_poly.pdbx_seq_one_letter_code
_entity_poly.pdbx_strand_id
1 'polypeptide(L)'
;MSKITLLFFLLSAFCSFSQEVVSVLKSRGHDENISFKNLASYKMSSFPFFDDFSNSNISYDNWTDRSTLINNSYAINPISSGVATFDGLDSNGFAYDISVTNSYGVADYLTSREIDISNLDSIFLMFFYQPQGVGDFPQNQDSLVLEFLDDSLKWNKIWAINGSSYYPFEKKVIFINENKFLHQNFRFRFFNYATLSGNFDHWNLDYILLN
;
A
#
# COMPACT_ATOMS: atom_id res chain seq x y z
N MET A 1 76.28 -4.54 -14.96
CA MET A 1 75.49 -3.46 -14.34
C MET A 1 74.05 -3.69 -14.72
N SER A 2 73.31 -4.25 -13.78
CA SER A 2 71.89 -4.60 -13.98
C SER A 2 71.03 -3.37 -13.72
N LYS A 3 70.28 -2.97 -14.71
CA LYS A 3 69.24 -1.90 -14.53
C LYS A 3 68.00 -2.50 -13.97
N ILE A 4 67.73 -2.30 -12.68
CA ILE A 4 66.50 -2.62 -12.03
C ILE A 4 65.50 -1.51 -12.42
N THR A 5 64.60 -1.82 -13.33
CA THR A 5 63.52 -0.95 -13.68
C THR A 5 62.46 -1.12 -12.61
N LEU A 6 62.36 -0.14 -11.71
CA LEU A 6 61.33 -0.07 -10.67
C LEU A 6 60.00 0.31 -11.36
N LEU A 7 59.17 -0.68 -11.59
CA LEU A 7 57.80 -0.48 -12.09
C LEU A 7 56.93 0.01 -10.92
N PHE A 8 56.72 1.33 -10.82
CA PHE A 8 55.76 1.90 -9.94
C PHE A 8 54.34 1.59 -10.47
N PHE A 9 53.75 0.54 -9.94
CA PHE A 9 52.30 0.36 -10.07
C PHE A 9 51.65 1.47 -9.24
N LEU A 10 51.22 2.52 -9.91
CA LEU A 10 50.27 3.45 -9.35
C LEU A 10 48.94 2.66 -9.21
N LEU A 11 48.73 2.05 -8.05
CA LEU A 11 47.38 1.70 -7.62
C LEU A 11 46.61 3.01 -7.45
N SER A 12 45.98 3.47 -8.52
CA SER A 12 44.91 4.42 -8.40
C SER A 12 43.76 3.69 -7.65
N ALA A 13 43.74 3.85 -6.34
CA ALA A 13 42.57 3.53 -5.57
C ALA A 13 41.43 4.44 -6.09
N PHE A 14 40.61 3.89 -6.99
CA PHE A 14 39.33 4.46 -7.26
C PHE A 14 38.53 4.31 -5.96
N CYS A 15 38.56 5.33 -5.12
CA CYS A 15 37.53 5.52 -4.13
C CYS A 15 36.22 5.71 -4.91
N SER A 16 35.54 4.61 -5.21
CA SER A 16 34.14 4.69 -5.56
C SER A 16 33.46 5.16 -4.29
N PHE A 17 33.18 6.45 -4.22
CA PHE A 17 32.18 6.98 -3.31
C PHE A 17 30.84 6.41 -3.80
N SER A 18 30.41 5.30 -3.23
CA SER A 18 29.00 4.95 -3.24
C SER A 18 28.31 6.12 -2.52
N GLN A 19 27.75 7.03 -3.28
CA GLN A 19 26.82 7.98 -2.72
C GLN A 19 25.57 7.17 -2.41
N GLU A 20 25.47 6.67 -1.20
CA GLU A 20 24.16 6.39 -0.63
C GLU A 20 23.40 7.71 -0.63
N VAL A 21 22.51 7.89 -1.59
CA VAL A 21 21.51 8.92 -1.51
C VAL A 21 20.54 8.41 -0.47
N VAL A 22 20.77 8.76 0.79
CA VAL A 22 19.77 8.62 1.84
C VAL A 22 18.67 9.62 1.48
N SER A 23 17.72 9.21 0.62
CA SER A 23 16.49 9.96 0.46
C SER A 23 15.71 9.79 1.76
N VAL A 24 15.39 10.90 2.40
CA VAL A 24 14.46 10.90 3.53
C VAL A 24 13.18 10.24 3.04
N LEU A 25 12.73 9.18 3.74
CA LEU A 25 11.41 8.60 3.49
C LEU A 25 10.40 9.74 3.51
N LYS A 26 9.50 9.76 2.52
CA LYS A 26 8.48 10.80 2.43
C LYS A 26 7.68 10.79 3.73
N SER A 27 7.88 11.79 4.59
CA SER A 27 7.03 11.96 5.76
C SER A 27 5.64 12.41 5.29
N ARG A 28 4.61 11.97 5.98
CA ARG A 28 3.27 12.53 5.81
C ARG A 28 3.34 14.02 6.15
N GLY A 29 3.30 14.87 5.12
CA GLY A 29 3.20 16.31 5.30
C GLY A 29 1.88 16.64 5.99
N HIS A 30 1.91 17.46 7.01
CA HIS A 30 0.71 18.06 7.58
C HIS A 30 0.19 19.10 6.57
N ASP A 31 -0.76 18.70 5.72
CA ASP A 31 -1.46 19.63 4.84
C ASP A 31 -2.45 20.44 5.67
N GLU A 32 -1.99 21.52 6.30
CA GLU A 32 -2.81 22.44 7.10
C GLU A 32 -3.89 23.17 6.27
N ASN A 33 -3.97 22.97 4.96
CA ASN A 33 -4.84 23.70 4.05
C ASN A 33 -5.90 22.85 3.34
N ILE A 34 -6.37 21.75 3.94
CA ILE A 34 -7.59 21.14 3.42
C ILE A 34 -8.78 21.95 3.93
N SER A 35 -9.06 23.03 3.22
CA SER A 35 -10.35 23.71 3.32
C SER A 35 -11.46 22.67 3.11
N PHE A 36 -12.27 22.42 4.13
CA PHE A 36 -13.53 21.63 4.05
C PHE A 36 -14.56 22.36 3.17
N LYS A 37 -14.16 22.80 1.98
CA LYS A 37 -15.07 23.30 0.98
C LYS A 37 -15.59 22.10 0.20
N ASN A 38 -16.86 21.88 0.44
CA ASN A 38 -17.78 20.98 -0.21
C ASN A 38 -17.77 19.54 0.34
N LEU A 39 -18.75 19.28 1.20
CA LEU A 39 -19.53 18.04 1.15
C LEU A 39 -20.18 17.94 -0.25
N ALA A 40 -19.35 17.87 -1.28
CA ALA A 40 -19.78 17.59 -2.63
C ALA A 40 -20.27 16.16 -2.66
N SER A 41 -21.47 16.01 -3.21
CA SER A 41 -22.20 14.77 -3.44
C SER A 41 -21.28 13.55 -3.49
N TYR A 42 -21.57 12.56 -2.69
CA TYR A 42 -20.89 11.27 -2.72
C TYR A 42 -20.94 10.74 -4.16
N LYS A 43 -19.84 10.91 -4.88
CA LYS A 43 -19.72 10.42 -6.24
C LYS A 43 -19.29 8.96 -6.15
N MET A 44 -20.06 8.07 -6.75
CA MET A 44 -19.69 6.68 -6.94
C MET A 44 -18.41 6.62 -7.79
N SER A 45 -17.54 5.66 -7.51
CA SER A 45 -16.42 5.36 -8.41
C SER A 45 -16.95 4.79 -9.72
N SER A 46 -16.24 5.05 -10.81
CA SER A 46 -16.60 4.48 -12.12
C SER A 46 -16.23 3.00 -12.18
N PHE A 47 -17.03 2.23 -12.93
CA PHE A 47 -16.61 0.92 -13.41
C PHE A 47 -16.16 1.04 -14.88
N PRO A 48 -15.07 0.38 -15.31
CA PRO A 48 -14.12 -0.35 -14.48
C PRO A 48 -13.38 0.56 -13.47
N PHE A 49 -13.06 0.00 -12.30
CA PHE A 49 -12.27 0.72 -11.30
C PHE A 49 -10.79 0.43 -11.51
N PHE A 50 -9.97 1.47 -11.46
CA PHE A 50 -8.53 1.34 -11.59
C PHE A 50 -7.79 2.36 -10.75
N ASP A 51 -6.73 1.92 -10.06
CA ASP A 51 -5.77 2.79 -9.42
C ASP A 51 -4.38 2.13 -9.41
N ASP A 52 -3.39 2.83 -9.95
CA ASP A 52 -1.98 2.43 -9.96
C ASP A 52 -1.13 3.30 -9.02
N PHE A 53 -1.78 4.15 -8.24
CA PHE A 53 -1.15 5.06 -7.28
C PHE A 53 -0.07 5.97 -7.85
N SER A 54 -0.08 6.19 -9.17
CA SER A 54 0.88 7.07 -9.85
C SER A 54 0.75 8.53 -9.41
N ASN A 55 -0.42 8.93 -8.89
CA ASN A 55 -0.62 10.23 -8.30
C ASN A 55 0.01 10.27 -6.90
N SER A 56 0.66 11.39 -6.57
CA SER A 56 1.37 11.55 -5.30
C SER A 56 0.48 11.58 -4.04
N ASN A 57 -0.83 11.62 -4.21
CA ASN A 57 -1.82 11.65 -3.13
C ASN A 57 -2.91 10.61 -3.39
N ILE A 58 -3.54 10.16 -2.30
CA ILE A 58 -4.69 9.26 -2.41
C ILE A 58 -5.82 9.91 -3.22
N SER A 59 -6.40 9.16 -4.15
CA SER A 59 -7.52 9.62 -4.96
C SER A 59 -8.81 9.58 -4.16
N TYR A 60 -9.40 10.74 -3.88
CA TYR A 60 -10.70 10.83 -3.21
C TYR A 60 -11.87 10.41 -4.11
N ASP A 61 -11.67 10.28 -5.40
CA ASP A 61 -12.67 9.74 -6.31
C ASP A 61 -12.76 8.21 -6.21
N ASN A 62 -11.68 7.57 -5.77
CA ASN A 62 -11.58 6.12 -5.65
C ASN A 62 -11.74 5.63 -4.19
N TRP A 63 -11.19 6.36 -3.21
CA TRP A 63 -11.00 5.90 -1.85
C TRP A 63 -11.70 6.78 -0.81
N THR A 64 -12.09 6.17 0.31
CA THR A 64 -12.72 6.88 1.43
C THR A 64 -11.78 7.12 2.60
N ASP A 65 -10.76 6.27 2.75
CA ASP A 65 -9.81 6.34 3.86
C ASP A 65 -8.57 7.17 3.50
N ARG A 66 -7.80 7.56 4.51
CA ARG A 66 -6.59 8.38 4.40
C ARG A 66 -5.41 7.80 5.17
N SER A 67 -5.56 6.63 5.76
CA SER A 67 -4.51 6.04 6.59
C SER A 67 -3.38 5.44 5.77
N THR A 68 -3.65 5.00 4.54
CA THR A 68 -2.62 4.44 3.66
C THR A 68 -1.74 5.54 3.06
N LEU A 69 -0.43 5.35 3.07
CA LEU A 69 0.54 6.30 2.50
C LEU A 69 0.76 6.04 1.01
N ILE A 70 0.43 7.00 0.16
CA ILE A 70 0.78 6.94 -1.27
C ILE A 70 2.20 7.46 -1.46
N ASN A 71 3.07 6.63 -2.03
CA ASN A 71 4.49 6.94 -2.19
C ASN A 71 5.15 6.12 -3.32
N ASN A 72 6.42 6.38 -3.57
CA ASN A 72 7.26 5.67 -4.54
C ASN A 72 8.60 5.21 -3.93
N SER A 73 8.70 5.13 -2.61
CA SER A 73 9.97 4.90 -1.91
C SER A 73 9.98 3.66 -1.01
N TYR A 74 8.82 3.14 -0.60
CA TYR A 74 8.77 1.97 0.28
C TYR A 74 8.82 0.63 -0.47
N ALA A 75 8.23 0.56 -1.65
CA ALA A 75 8.22 -0.66 -2.43
C ALA A 75 9.56 -0.91 -3.14
N ILE A 76 9.90 -2.18 -3.32
CA ILE A 76 11.06 -2.62 -4.10
C ILE A 76 10.55 -3.14 -5.45
N ASN A 77 11.00 -2.54 -6.54
CA ASN A 77 10.59 -2.87 -7.92
C ASN A 77 9.05 -2.87 -8.08
N PRO A 78 8.35 -1.76 -7.83
CA PRO A 78 6.92 -1.67 -7.98
C PRO A 78 6.49 -1.89 -9.44
N ILE A 79 5.22 -2.28 -9.64
CA ILE A 79 4.63 -2.53 -10.96
C ILE A 79 4.38 -1.22 -11.70
N SER A 80 3.95 -0.19 -10.97
CA SER A 80 3.72 1.17 -11.46
C SER A 80 4.67 2.18 -10.81
N SER A 81 4.45 3.47 -11.03
CA SER A 81 5.31 4.52 -10.46
C SER A 81 5.00 4.87 -9.00
N GLY A 82 3.90 4.36 -8.45
CA GLY A 82 3.48 4.60 -7.08
C GLY A 82 2.88 3.36 -6.42
N VAL A 83 2.80 3.38 -5.10
CA VAL A 83 2.21 2.31 -4.30
C VAL A 83 1.39 2.88 -3.15
N ALA A 84 0.42 2.10 -2.67
CA ALA A 84 -0.25 2.35 -1.41
C ALA A 84 0.45 1.51 -0.32
N THR A 85 1.11 2.17 0.62
CA THR A 85 1.80 1.52 1.74
C THR A 85 0.96 1.60 3.00
N PHE A 86 0.72 0.46 3.61
CA PHE A 86 0.19 0.30 4.96
C PHE A 86 1.40 0.35 5.89
N ASP A 87 1.57 1.44 6.60
CA ASP A 87 2.79 1.73 7.37
C ASP A 87 2.57 1.76 8.88
N GLY A 88 1.36 1.38 9.34
CA GLY A 88 1.01 1.33 10.77
C GLY A 88 0.81 2.72 11.41
N LEU A 89 0.69 3.78 10.59
CA LEU A 89 0.50 5.15 11.09
C LEU A 89 -0.83 5.72 10.59
N ASP A 90 -1.45 6.58 11.39
CA ASP A 90 -2.66 7.29 10.99
C ASP A 90 -2.40 8.31 9.85
N SER A 91 -3.45 8.97 9.38
CA SER A 91 -3.35 9.96 8.30
C SER A 91 -2.45 11.16 8.61
N ASN A 92 -2.10 11.39 9.87
CA ASN A 92 -1.21 12.46 10.31
C ASN A 92 0.22 11.96 10.57
N GLY A 93 0.47 10.66 10.42
CA GLY A 93 1.77 10.04 10.68
C GLY A 93 2.01 9.68 12.14
N PHE A 94 0.95 9.59 12.96
CA PHE A 94 1.06 9.15 14.35
C PHE A 94 0.70 7.68 14.50
N ALA A 95 1.35 7.02 15.46
CA ALA A 95 0.99 5.67 15.86
C ALA A 95 -0.45 5.61 16.39
N TYR A 96 -1.17 4.52 16.09
CA TYR A 96 -2.56 4.35 16.53
C TYR A 96 -2.70 4.18 18.04
N ASP A 97 -1.73 3.53 18.68
CA ASP A 97 -1.76 3.31 20.14
C ASP A 97 -0.34 3.23 20.71
N ILE A 98 0.06 4.26 21.44
CA ILE A 98 1.35 4.33 22.13
C ILE A 98 1.27 3.97 23.62
N SER A 99 0.10 3.52 24.10
CA SER A 99 -0.11 3.21 25.51
C SER A 99 0.70 2.00 25.99
N VAL A 100 0.92 1.05 25.08
CA VAL A 100 1.76 -0.13 25.30
C VAL A 100 2.60 -0.42 24.06
N THR A 101 3.83 -0.88 24.25
CA THR A 101 4.78 -1.14 23.15
C THR A 101 4.36 -2.27 22.22
N ASN A 102 3.52 -3.19 22.67
CA ASN A 102 3.04 -4.35 21.91
C ASN A 102 1.54 -4.23 21.61
N SER A 103 0.99 -3.02 21.56
CA SER A 103 -0.39 -2.84 21.12
C SER A 103 -0.55 -3.38 19.72
N TYR A 104 -1.58 -4.20 19.49
CA TYR A 104 -1.78 -4.95 18.26
C TYR A 104 -3.24 -4.91 17.83
N GLY A 105 -3.48 -4.72 16.56
CA GLY A 105 -4.85 -4.65 16.02
C GLY A 105 -4.88 -4.25 14.55
N VAL A 106 -6.06 -3.83 14.11
CA VAL A 106 -6.23 -3.24 12.78
C VAL A 106 -5.62 -1.85 12.76
N ALA A 107 -4.73 -1.60 11.82
CA ALA A 107 -4.03 -0.33 11.64
C ALA A 107 -4.64 0.47 10.48
N ASP A 108 -4.13 0.29 9.27
CA ASP A 108 -4.52 1.07 8.10
C ASP A 108 -5.71 0.47 7.36
N TYR A 109 -6.50 1.34 6.76
CA TYR A 109 -7.57 0.97 5.83
C TYR A 109 -7.37 1.61 4.47
N LEU A 110 -7.74 0.89 3.43
CA LEU A 110 -7.90 1.38 2.06
C LEU A 110 -9.24 0.88 1.54
N THR A 111 -10.29 1.68 1.70
CA THR A 111 -11.67 1.32 1.36
C THR A 111 -12.11 2.06 0.11
N SER A 112 -12.60 1.32 -0.89
CA SER A 112 -13.15 1.91 -2.11
C SER A 112 -14.40 2.73 -1.82
N ARG A 113 -14.70 3.68 -2.70
CA ARG A 113 -16.07 4.22 -2.79
C ARG A 113 -17.02 3.15 -3.33
N GLU A 114 -18.28 3.46 -3.30
CA GLU A 114 -19.33 2.62 -3.89
C GLU A 114 -19.11 2.49 -5.41
N ILE A 115 -19.29 1.29 -5.93
CA ILE A 115 -19.15 0.94 -7.34
C ILE A 115 -20.38 0.18 -7.74
N ASP A 116 -21.08 0.62 -8.80
CA ASP A 116 -22.24 -0.11 -9.31
C ASP A 116 -21.80 -1.28 -10.20
N ILE A 117 -21.99 -2.49 -9.69
CA ILE A 117 -21.72 -3.75 -10.41
C ILE A 117 -22.96 -4.63 -10.49
N SER A 118 -24.17 -4.05 -10.27
CA SER A 118 -25.45 -4.76 -10.18
C SER A 118 -25.87 -5.43 -11.50
N ASN A 119 -25.35 -4.95 -12.65
CA ASN A 119 -25.70 -5.46 -13.97
C ASN A 119 -24.59 -6.32 -14.60
N LEU A 120 -23.66 -6.82 -13.78
CA LEU A 120 -22.51 -7.60 -14.24
C LEU A 120 -22.63 -9.04 -13.75
N ASP A 121 -22.25 -9.99 -14.60
CA ASP A 121 -22.39 -11.42 -14.29
C ASP A 121 -21.10 -12.05 -13.77
N SER A 122 -19.96 -11.55 -14.20
CA SER A 122 -18.65 -12.09 -13.85
C SER A 122 -17.60 -11.01 -13.97
N ILE A 123 -17.06 -10.63 -12.84
CA ILE A 123 -16.00 -9.63 -12.74
C ILE A 123 -14.87 -10.16 -11.88
N PHE A 124 -13.73 -9.50 -11.92
CA PHE A 124 -12.61 -9.84 -11.06
C PHE A 124 -11.98 -8.59 -10.45
N LEU A 125 -11.48 -8.75 -9.23
CA LEU A 125 -10.56 -7.81 -8.61
C LEU A 125 -9.14 -8.37 -8.72
N MET A 126 -8.26 -7.61 -9.37
CA MET A 126 -6.84 -7.92 -9.50
C MET A 126 -6.02 -6.85 -8.77
N PHE A 127 -4.98 -7.28 -8.09
CA PHE A 127 -4.02 -6.40 -7.45
C PHE A 127 -2.67 -7.07 -7.29
N PHE A 128 -1.65 -6.25 -7.06
CA PHE A 128 -0.32 -6.72 -6.68
C PHE A 128 -0.04 -6.32 -5.24
N TYR A 129 0.66 -7.17 -4.50
CA TYR A 129 1.02 -6.92 -3.11
C TYR A 129 2.44 -7.37 -2.81
N GLN A 130 3.08 -6.69 -1.86
CA GLN A 130 4.44 -6.97 -1.41
C GLN A 130 4.54 -6.71 0.09
N PRO A 131 5.01 -7.67 0.92
CA PRO A 131 5.36 -7.41 2.31
C PRO A 131 6.68 -6.63 2.39
N GLN A 132 6.86 -5.90 3.47
CA GLN A 132 8.08 -5.18 3.82
C GLN A 132 8.47 -4.07 2.83
N GLY A 133 8.96 -4.41 1.64
CA GLY A 133 9.70 -3.47 0.81
C GLY A 133 11.00 -3.03 1.51
N VAL A 134 11.24 -1.73 1.65
CA VAL A 134 12.37 -1.16 2.42
C VAL A 134 12.01 -0.85 3.88
N GLY A 135 10.75 -1.06 4.26
CA GLY A 135 10.27 -0.85 5.63
C GLY A 135 10.50 -2.02 6.56
N ASP A 136 9.81 -2.01 7.69
CA ASP A 136 9.80 -3.12 8.64
C ASP A 136 8.95 -4.29 8.10
N PHE A 137 9.37 -5.52 8.38
CA PHE A 137 8.66 -6.68 7.83
C PHE A 137 7.49 -7.09 8.75
N PRO A 138 6.32 -7.40 8.19
CA PRO A 138 5.21 -7.94 8.97
C PRO A 138 5.54 -9.36 9.44
N GLN A 139 5.33 -9.63 10.73
CA GLN A 139 5.57 -10.92 11.33
C GLN A 139 4.43 -11.89 11.01
N ASN A 140 4.59 -13.18 11.32
CA ASN A 140 3.60 -14.20 10.95
C ASN A 140 2.20 -14.01 11.55
N GLN A 141 2.07 -13.29 12.67
CA GLN A 141 0.77 -12.94 13.26
C GLN A 141 0.09 -11.77 12.55
N ASP A 142 0.87 -10.92 11.86
CA ASP A 142 0.36 -9.79 11.10
C ASP A 142 -0.28 -10.28 9.81
N SER A 143 -1.09 -9.48 9.20
CA SER A 143 -1.73 -9.88 7.94
C SER A 143 -2.23 -8.70 7.13
N LEU A 144 -2.21 -8.87 5.81
CA LEU A 144 -2.97 -8.04 4.88
C LEU A 144 -4.27 -8.77 4.54
N VAL A 145 -5.39 -8.08 4.66
CA VAL A 145 -6.75 -8.65 4.51
C VAL A 145 -7.52 -7.89 3.44
N LEU A 146 -8.28 -8.60 2.64
CA LEU A 146 -9.26 -8.07 1.70
C LEU A 146 -10.66 -8.49 2.12
N GLU A 147 -11.58 -7.54 2.17
CA GLU A 147 -13.00 -7.76 2.41
C GLU A 147 -13.86 -7.14 1.32
N PHE A 148 -15.01 -7.76 1.07
CA PHE A 148 -16.09 -7.23 0.23
C PHE A 148 -17.33 -6.91 1.07
N LEU A 149 -17.99 -5.81 0.75
CA LEU A 149 -19.28 -5.44 1.32
C LEU A 149 -20.39 -6.16 0.57
N ASP A 150 -21.24 -6.90 1.28
CA ASP A 150 -22.41 -7.55 0.70
C ASP A 150 -23.65 -6.62 0.66
N ASP A 151 -24.72 -7.09 0.04
CA ASP A 151 -26.00 -6.40 -0.11
C ASP A 151 -26.74 -6.15 1.23
N SER A 152 -26.31 -6.86 2.28
CA SER A 152 -26.77 -6.67 3.67
C SER A 152 -25.89 -5.70 4.46
N LEU A 153 -24.96 -5.01 3.80
CA LEU A 153 -23.99 -4.07 4.37
C LEU A 153 -23.04 -4.73 5.39
N LYS A 154 -22.70 -6.00 5.20
CA LYS A 154 -21.73 -6.72 6.01
C LYS A 154 -20.43 -6.90 5.24
N TRP A 155 -19.32 -6.65 5.91
CA TRP A 155 -18.00 -6.95 5.40
C TRP A 155 -17.71 -8.46 5.51
N ASN A 156 -17.34 -9.07 4.40
CA ASN A 156 -17.01 -10.48 4.30
C ASN A 156 -15.52 -10.61 3.93
N LYS A 157 -14.77 -11.32 4.73
CA LYS A 157 -13.36 -11.61 4.44
C LYS A 157 -13.27 -12.54 3.23
N ILE A 158 -12.59 -12.07 2.19
CA ILE A 158 -12.43 -12.76 0.90
C ILE A 158 -11.06 -13.37 0.77
N TRP A 159 -10.04 -12.65 1.23
CA TRP A 159 -8.66 -13.09 1.15
C TRP A 159 -7.84 -12.50 2.29
N ALA A 160 -6.82 -13.21 2.69
CA ALA A 160 -5.81 -12.71 3.61
C ALA A 160 -4.48 -13.42 3.34
N ILE A 161 -3.39 -12.76 3.71
CA ILE A 161 -2.04 -13.32 3.75
C ILE A 161 -1.36 -12.93 5.05
N ASN A 162 -0.69 -13.90 5.67
CA ASN A 162 0.10 -13.65 6.87
C ASN A 162 1.41 -12.95 6.53
N GLY A 163 1.92 -12.20 7.48
CA GLY A 163 3.19 -11.51 7.37
C GLY A 163 4.37 -12.45 7.14
N SER A 164 5.34 -11.94 6.42
CA SER A 164 6.62 -12.59 6.14
C SER A 164 7.67 -11.54 5.81
N SER A 165 8.93 -11.95 5.79
CA SER A 165 10.00 -11.13 5.23
C SER A 165 9.75 -10.83 3.74
N TYR A 166 10.53 -9.88 3.20
CA TYR A 166 10.42 -9.44 1.82
C TYR A 166 10.38 -10.58 0.80
N TYR A 167 9.48 -10.44 -0.17
CA TYR A 167 9.50 -11.10 -1.48
C TYR A 167 9.00 -10.14 -2.56
N PRO A 168 9.27 -10.40 -3.86
CA PRO A 168 8.79 -9.56 -4.95
C PRO A 168 7.27 -9.44 -4.97
N PHE A 169 6.75 -8.41 -5.65
CA PHE A 169 5.32 -8.27 -5.85
C PHE A 169 4.68 -9.54 -6.40
N GLU A 170 3.62 -9.99 -5.75
CA GLU A 170 2.78 -11.08 -6.21
C GLU A 170 1.44 -10.55 -6.73
N LYS A 171 0.98 -11.14 -7.82
CA LYS A 171 -0.33 -10.84 -8.38
C LYS A 171 -1.41 -11.72 -7.75
N LYS A 172 -2.50 -11.09 -7.31
CA LYS A 172 -3.72 -11.79 -6.89
C LYS A 172 -4.88 -11.42 -7.79
N VAL A 173 -5.69 -12.42 -8.16
CA VAL A 173 -6.95 -12.25 -8.89
C VAL A 173 -8.05 -12.95 -8.10
N ILE A 174 -9.12 -12.23 -7.83
CA ILE A 174 -10.30 -12.72 -7.11
C ILE A 174 -11.51 -12.55 -8.03
N PHE A 175 -12.17 -13.63 -8.38
CA PHE A 175 -13.42 -13.59 -9.13
C PHE A 175 -14.59 -13.28 -8.21
N ILE A 176 -15.50 -12.42 -8.68
CA ILE A 176 -16.69 -11.99 -7.97
C ILE A 176 -17.89 -12.49 -8.75
N ASN A 177 -18.47 -13.59 -8.30
CA ASN A 177 -19.59 -14.29 -8.93
C ASN A 177 -20.72 -14.63 -7.95
N GLU A 178 -20.60 -14.27 -6.67
CA GLU A 178 -21.66 -14.46 -5.69
C GLU A 178 -22.64 -13.29 -5.78
N ASN A 179 -23.94 -13.57 -5.96
CA ASN A 179 -24.99 -12.57 -6.13
C ASN A 179 -25.01 -11.50 -5.03
N LYS A 180 -24.67 -11.88 -3.80
CA LYS A 180 -24.65 -10.93 -2.67
C LYS A 180 -23.66 -9.78 -2.84
N PHE A 181 -22.67 -9.93 -3.72
CA PHE A 181 -21.70 -8.87 -4.02
C PHE A 181 -22.06 -8.07 -5.29
N LEU A 182 -22.92 -8.60 -6.16
CA LEU A 182 -23.30 -7.98 -7.43
C LEU A 182 -24.41 -6.96 -7.23
N HIS A 183 -24.10 -5.81 -6.63
CA HIS A 183 -25.08 -4.76 -6.31
C HIS A 183 -24.50 -3.35 -6.55
N GLN A 184 -25.40 -2.34 -6.57
CA GLN A 184 -25.04 -0.95 -6.91
C GLN A 184 -24.14 -0.25 -5.89
N ASN A 185 -24.07 -0.72 -4.66
CA ASN A 185 -23.26 -0.11 -3.59
C ASN A 185 -22.11 -1.04 -3.20
N PHE A 186 -21.60 -1.83 -4.14
CA PHE A 186 -20.48 -2.70 -3.88
C PHE A 186 -19.25 -1.89 -3.46
N ARG A 187 -18.55 -2.40 -2.46
CA ARG A 187 -17.28 -1.84 -1.99
C ARG A 187 -16.33 -2.98 -1.65
N PHE A 188 -15.06 -2.73 -1.81
CA PHE A 188 -14.00 -3.57 -1.28
C PHE A 188 -13.09 -2.76 -0.38
N ARG A 189 -12.40 -3.41 0.55
CA ARG A 189 -11.39 -2.77 1.36
C ARG A 189 -10.23 -3.70 1.66
N PHE A 190 -9.06 -3.09 1.70
CA PHE A 190 -7.88 -3.69 2.28
C PHE A 190 -7.66 -3.09 3.66
N PHE A 191 -7.10 -3.90 4.56
CA PHE A 191 -6.58 -3.43 5.83
C PHE A 191 -5.50 -4.38 6.34
N ASN A 192 -4.65 -3.89 7.25
CA ASN A 192 -3.65 -4.72 7.88
C ASN A 192 -3.91 -4.90 9.38
N TYR A 193 -3.60 -6.10 9.87
CA TYR A 193 -3.33 -6.32 11.28
C TYR A 193 -1.84 -6.10 11.51
N ALA A 194 -1.51 -5.25 12.48
CA ALA A 194 -0.14 -4.80 12.71
C ALA A 194 0.09 -4.39 14.18
N THR A 195 1.32 -4.13 14.53
CA THR A 195 1.71 -3.45 15.74
C THR A 195 1.29 -1.99 15.66
N LEU A 196 0.52 -1.50 16.64
CA LEU A 196 -0.09 -0.16 16.62
C LEU A 196 0.78 0.94 17.23
N SER A 197 1.93 0.60 17.79
CA SER A 197 2.76 1.53 18.56
C SER A 197 3.79 2.30 17.73
N GLY A 198 3.79 2.17 16.41
CA GLY A 198 4.74 2.86 15.54
C GLY A 198 4.64 2.46 14.08
N ASN A 199 5.67 2.84 13.33
CA ASN A 199 5.82 2.55 11.91
C ASN A 199 6.39 1.14 11.72
N PHE A 200 5.49 0.13 11.75
CA PHE A 200 5.84 -1.28 11.70
C PHE A 200 4.98 -2.04 10.69
N ASP A 201 5.42 -3.26 10.35
CA ASP A 201 4.63 -4.28 9.66
C ASP A 201 4.10 -3.83 8.29
N HIS A 202 5.04 -3.35 7.44
CA HIS A 202 4.69 -2.73 6.16
C HIS A 202 4.16 -3.69 5.12
N TRP A 203 3.10 -3.22 4.43
CA TRP A 203 2.60 -3.84 3.20
C TRP A 203 2.49 -2.80 2.10
N ASN A 204 2.76 -3.20 0.87
CA ASN A 204 2.61 -2.36 -0.30
C ASN A 204 1.59 -2.98 -1.25
N LEU A 205 0.62 -2.19 -1.70
CA LEU A 205 -0.30 -2.54 -2.78
C LEU A 205 0.00 -1.70 -4.01
N ASP A 206 -0.19 -2.31 -5.18
CA ASP A 206 0.00 -1.66 -6.47
C ASP A 206 -1.00 -2.21 -7.48
N TYR A 207 -1.36 -1.38 -8.48
CA TYR A 207 -2.13 -1.75 -9.66
C TYR A 207 -3.43 -2.49 -9.32
N ILE A 208 -4.36 -1.80 -8.67
CA ILE A 208 -5.67 -2.37 -8.33
C ILE A 208 -6.64 -2.15 -9.50
N LEU A 209 -7.19 -3.25 -10.02
CA LEU A 209 -8.14 -3.26 -11.14
C LEU A 209 -9.36 -4.11 -10.79
N LEU A 210 -10.55 -3.50 -10.84
CA LEU A 210 -11.84 -4.20 -10.84
C LEU A 210 -12.44 -4.09 -12.23
N ASN A 211 -12.61 -5.23 -12.93
CA ASN A 211 -13.07 -5.27 -14.32
C ASN A 211 -13.86 -6.56 -14.63
#